data_42d0ba227ef70c412f59f629cd23f187
#
_entry.id   42d0ba227ef70c412f59f629cd23f187
#
_cell.length_a   1.000
_cell.length_b   1.000
_cell.length_c   1.000
_cell.angle_alpha   90.00
_cell.angle_beta   90.00
_cell.angle_gamma   90.00
#
_symmetry.space_group_name_H-M   'P 1'
#
loop_
_entity.id
_entity.type
_entity.pdbx_description
1 polymer ?
#
loop_
_entity_poly.entity_id
_entity_poly.type
_entity_poly.pdbx_seq_one_letter_code
_entity_poly.pdbx_strand_id
1 'polypeptide(L)'
;MIPPEPSSAETDKPRDSILLVDDEAALLEVFVAALSPHFDCTTANSAREAEFILRKKNFKVVIADHLMPGGNGMSFLVRAREDYPHMQRILVTGYMKPEMLLRSVNEAALFRYLLKPVSLSELFKVTNDAVKLHDQSMK
;
A
#
# COMPACT_ATOMS: atom_id res chain seq x y z
N MET A 1 -7.36 7.16 16.24
CA MET A 1 -8.31 8.06 15.56
C MET A 1 -8.80 7.43 14.28
N ILE A 2 -10.07 7.51 14.02
CA ILE A 2 -10.69 6.94 12.82
C ILE A 2 -10.67 8.02 11.72
N PRO A 3 -10.37 7.65 10.45
CA PRO A 3 -10.44 8.62 9.35
C PRO A 3 -11.83 9.23 9.22
N PRO A 4 -11.93 10.46 8.69
CA PRO A 4 -13.24 11.11 8.54
C PRO A 4 -14.14 10.38 7.54
N GLU A 5 -15.45 10.50 7.72
CA GLU A 5 -16.38 9.94 6.76
C GLU A 5 -16.32 10.71 5.44
N PRO A 6 -16.46 10.02 4.29
CA PRO A 6 -16.47 10.71 3.02
C PRO A 6 -17.69 11.61 2.86
N SER A 7 -17.52 12.72 2.17
CA SER A 7 -18.63 13.60 1.84
C SER A 7 -19.47 13.00 0.70
N SER A 8 -20.69 13.53 0.49
CA SER A 8 -21.54 13.09 -0.61
C SER A 8 -20.84 13.25 -1.96
N ALA A 9 -20.08 14.34 -2.13
CA ALA A 9 -19.34 14.58 -3.36
C ALA A 9 -18.25 13.53 -3.60
N GLU A 10 -17.62 13.06 -2.53
CA GLU A 10 -16.60 11.99 -2.63
C GLU A 10 -17.21 10.66 -3.04
N THR A 11 -18.41 10.33 -2.55
CA THR A 11 -19.06 9.07 -2.86
C THR A 11 -19.55 8.99 -4.31
N ASP A 12 -19.74 10.14 -4.96
CA ASP A 12 -20.19 10.20 -6.36
C ASP A 12 -19.06 10.01 -7.36
N LYS A 13 -17.81 10.01 -6.91
CA LYS A 13 -16.62 9.87 -7.76
C LYS A 13 -16.07 8.45 -7.68
N PRO A 14 -15.46 7.93 -8.77
CA PRO A 14 -14.70 6.70 -8.66
C PRO A 14 -13.62 6.86 -7.59
N ARG A 15 -13.49 5.85 -6.73
CA ARG A 15 -12.48 5.89 -5.70
C ARG A 15 -11.12 5.45 -6.25
N ASP A 16 -10.05 5.98 -5.66
CA ASP A 16 -8.69 5.63 -6.03
C ASP A 16 -8.38 4.20 -5.61
N SER A 17 -7.73 3.46 -6.49
CA SER A 17 -7.47 2.04 -6.30
C SER A 17 -6.20 1.81 -5.49
N ILE A 18 -6.33 1.04 -4.41
CA ILE A 18 -5.25 0.70 -3.48
C ILE A 18 -5.15 -0.83 -3.38
N LEU A 19 -3.92 -1.34 -3.47
CA LEU A 19 -3.66 -2.78 -3.29
C LEU A 19 -3.01 -3.00 -1.93
N LEU A 20 -3.60 -3.90 -1.13
CA LEU A 20 -3.09 -4.27 0.19
C LEU A 20 -2.58 -5.70 0.13
N VAL A 21 -1.32 -5.91 0.51
CA VAL A 21 -0.66 -7.22 0.41
C VAL A 21 -0.15 -7.64 1.78
N ASP A 22 -0.73 -8.70 2.35
CA ASP A 22 -0.34 -9.23 3.65
C ASP A 22 -0.88 -10.65 3.76
N ASP A 23 -0.14 -11.56 4.39
CA ASP A 23 -0.60 -12.92 4.61
C ASP A 23 -1.52 -13.07 5.83
N GLU A 24 -1.63 -12.03 6.66
CA GLU A 24 -2.54 -12.03 7.80
C GLU A 24 -3.92 -11.49 7.41
N ALA A 25 -4.88 -12.40 7.20
CA ALA A 25 -6.22 -12.01 6.78
C ALA A 25 -6.89 -11.03 7.76
N ALA A 26 -6.66 -11.23 9.06
CA ALA A 26 -7.26 -10.35 10.08
C ALA A 26 -6.74 -8.91 9.95
N LEU A 27 -5.45 -8.74 9.66
CA LEU A 27 -4.87 -7.42 9.49
C LEU A 27 -5.40 -6.75 8.20
N LEU A 28 -5.53 -7.51 7.12
CA LEU A 28 -6.13 -7.01 5.89
C LEU A 28 -7.55 -6.52 6.12
N GLU A 29 -8.35 -7.24 6.90
CA GLU A 29 -9.72 -6.83 7.22
C GLU A 29 -9.74 -5.48 7.96
N VAL A 30 -8.83 -5.30 8.90
CA VAL A 30 -8.72 -4.05 9.66
C VAL A 30 -8.34 -2.90 8.73
N PHE A 31 -7.37 -3.10 7.85
CA PHE A 31 -6.93 -2.08 6.91
C PHE A 31 -8.02 -1.74 5.90
N VAL A 32 -8.72 -2.74 5.38
CA VAL A 32 -9.83 -2.52 4.46
C VAL A 32 -10.94 -1.71 5.15
N ALA A 33 -11.28 -2.06 6.40
CA ALA A 33 -12.30 -1.33 7.13
C ALA A 33 -11.93 0.15 7.30
N ALA A 34 -10.65 0.44 7.52
CA ALA A 34 -10.18 1.81 7.70
C ALA A 34 -10.13 2.60 6.38
N LEU A 35 -9.81 1.93 5.28
CA LEU A 35 -9.55 2.61 4.00
C LEU A 35 -10.72 2.57 3.01
N SER A 36 -11.57 1.54 3.06
CA SER A 36 -12.62 1.37 2.06
C SER A 36 -13.67 2.49 2.02
N PRO A 37 -13.94 3.24 3.10
CA PRO A 37 -14.82 4.41 2.97
C PRO A 37 -14.28 5.48 2.03
N HIS A 38 -12.97 5.48 1.78
CA HIS A 38 -12.30 6.53 0.99
C HIS A 38 -11.65 6.01 -0.30
N PHE A 39 -11.30 4.73 -0.35
CA PHE A 39 -10.54 4.14 -1.46
C PHE A 39 -11.16 2.83 -1.92
N ASP A 40 -10.88 2.47 -3.18
CA ASP A 40 -11.25 1.17 -3.73
C ASP A 40 -10.14 0.18 -3.37
N CYS A 41 -10.35 -0.62 -2.32
CA CYS A 41 -9.33 -1.53 -1.78
C CYS A 41 -9.45 -2.92 -2.39
N THR A 42 -8.33 -3.44 -2.87
CA THR A 42 -8.18 -4.84 -3.29
C THR A 42 -7.12 -5.47 -2.39
N THR A 43 -7.30 -6.71 -2.02
CA THR A 43 -6.36 -7.41 -1.14
C THR A 43 -5.69 -8.57 -1.86
N ALA A 44 -4.46 -8.86 -1.46
CA ALA A 44 -3.71 -10.03 -1.90
C ALA A 44 -3.06 -10.64 -0.67
N ASN A 45 -3.03 -11.97 -0.59
CA ASN A 45 -2.46 -12.66 0.57
C ASN A 45 -1.01 -13.09 0.37
N SER A 46 -0.43 -12.76 -0.78
CA SER A 46 0.96 -13.09 -1.10
C SER A 46 1.47 -12.16 -2.20
N ALA A 47 2.78 -12.10 -2.35
CA ALA A 47 3.40 -11.35 -3.45
C ALA A 47 2.97 -11.92 -4.80
N ARG A 48 2.87 -13.24 -4.90
CA ARG A 48 2.48 -13.89 -6.15
C ARG A 48 1.06 -13.51 -6.57
N GLU A 49 0.12 -13.51 -5.63
CA GLU A 49 -1.24 -13.08 -5.90
C GLU A 49 -1.28 -11.60 -6.29
N ALA A 50 -0.49 -10.78 -5.59
CA ALA A 50 -0.41 -9.35 -5.90
C ALA A 50 0.11 -9.11 -7.31
N GLU A 51 1.14 -9.83 -7.74
CA GLU A 51 1.68 -9.71 -9.09
C GLU A 51 0.65 -10.08 -10.15
N PHE A 52 -0.15 -11.12 -9.89
CA PHE A 52 -1.23 -11.52 -10.77
C PHE A 52 -2.30 -10.41 -10.89
N ILE A 53 -2.66 -9.83 -9.76
CA ILE A 53 -3.66 -8.75 -9.71
C ILE A 53 -3.14 -7.51 -10.47
N LEU A 54 -1.87 -7.16 -10.29
CA LEU A 54 -1.27 -5.98 -10.93
C LEU A 54 -1.25 -6.08 -12.46
N ARG A 55 -1.23 -7.28 -13.02
CA ARG A 55 -1.29 -7.45 -14.47
C ARG A 55 -2.69 -7.18 -15.02
N LYS A 56 -3.71 -7.20 -14.17
CA LYS A 56 -5.10 -7.10 -14.61
C LYS A 56 -5.76 -5.76 -14.29
N LYS A 57 -5.20 -5.01 -13.34
CA LYS A 57 -5.80 -3.76 -12.88
C LYS A 57 -4.71 -2.78 -12.47
N ASN A 58 -4.93 -1.50 -12.73
CA ASN A 58 -4.02 -0.44 -12.31
C ASN A 58 -4.35 0.02 -10.90
N PHE A 59 -3.31 0.30 -10.12
CA PHE A 59 -3.43 0.81 -8.75
C PHE A 59 -2.57 2.05 -8.61
N LYS A 60 -3.02 2.98 -7.78
CA LYS A 60 -2.25 4.18 -7.48
C LYS A 60 -1.23 3.94 -6.38
N VAL A 61 -1.55 3.05 -5.43
CA VAL A 61 -0.73 2.76 -4.26
C VAL A 61 -0.77 1.27 -3.97
N VAL A 62 0.37 0.70 -3.59
CA VAL A 62 0.45 -0.64 -3.03
C VAL A 62 1.04 -0.55 -1.63
N ILE A 63 0.42 -1.27 -0.69
CA ILE A 63 0.86 -1.36 0.70
C ILE A 63 1.16 -2.82 0.98
N ALA A 64 2.43 -3.15 1.23
CA ALA A 64 2.86 -4.54 1.36
C ALA A 64 3.59 -4.79 2.67
N ASP A 65 3.29 -5.93 3.30
CA ASP A 65 4.01 -6.39 4.47
C ASP A 65 5.41 -6.89 4.07
N HIS A 66 6.38 -6.66 4.94
CA HIS A 66 7.77 -7.06 4.70
C HIS A 66 7.94 -8.59 4.67
N LEU A 67 7.32 -9.28 5.62
CA LEU A 67 7.50 -10.73 5.79
C LEU A 67 6.24 -11.48 5.37
N MET A 68 6.37 -12.28 4.29
CA MET A 68 5.28 -13.13 3.81
C MET A 68 5.85 -14.48 3.39
N PRO A 69 5.12 -15.60 3.60
CA PRO A 69 5.56 -16.90 3.12
C PRO A 69 5.76 -16.92 1.61
N GLY A 70 6.80 -17.60 1.15
CA GLY A 70 7.06 -17.76 -0.27
C GLY A 70 7.71 -16.58 -0.96
N GLY A 71 8.09 -15.55 -0.20
CA GLY A 71 8.74 -14.37 -0.73
C GLY A 71 8.54 -13.20 0.22
N ASN A 72 9.39 -12.19 0.14
CA ASN A 72 9.24 -11.03 1.00
C ASN A 72 8.69 -9.84 0.24
N GLY A 73 8.06 -8.94 0.98
CA GLY A 73 7.45 -7.75 0.42
C GLY A 73 8.46 -6.81 -0.22
N MET A 74 9.71 -6.83 0.25
CA MET A 74 10.76 -6.00 -0.34
C MET A 74 11.07 -6.38 -1.78
N SER A 75 11.30 -7.65 -2.03
CA SER A 75 11.56 -8.12 -3.39
C SER A 75 10.39 -7.80 -4.31
N PHE A 76 9.18 -7.98 -3.81
CA PHE A 76 7.96 -7.63 -4.54
C PHE A 76 7.94 -6.14 -4.88
N LEU A 77 8.23 -5.27 -3.91
CA LEU A 77 8.16 -3.82 -4.12
C LEU A 77 9.26 -3.32 -5.06
N VAL A 78 10.44 -3.96 -5.05
CA VAL A 78 11.51 -3.62 -6.01
C VAL A 78 11.03 -3.93 -7.43
N ARG A 79 10.44 -5.11 -7.65
CA ARG A 79 9.89 -5.46 -8.97
C ARG A 79 8.76 -4.53 -9.37
N ALA A 80 7.90 -4.16 -8.41
CA ALA A 80 6.79 -3.25 -8.68
C ALA A 80 7.28 -1.87 -9.12
N ARG A 81 8.40 -1.41 -8.55
CA ARG A 81 9.02 -0.16 -8.97
C ARG A 81 9.41 -0.21 -10.45
N GLU A 82 9.98 -1.32 -10.88
CA GLU A 82 10.43 -1.49 -12.27
C GLU A 82 9.25 -1.58 -13.24
N ASP A 83 8.23 -2.36 -12.87
CA ASP A 83 7.11 -2.66 -13.76
C ASP A 83 6.01 -1.60 -13.72
N TYR A 84 5.84 -0.92 -12.58
CA TYR A 84 4.78 0.07 -12.36
C TYR A 84 5.35 1.31 -11.67
N PRO A 85 6.21 2.08 -12.37
CA PRO A 85 6.97 3.16 -11.72
C PRO A 85 6.13 4.29 -11.14
N HIS A 86 4.92 4.51 -11.63
CA HIS A 86 4.06 5.58 -11.12
C HIS A 86 3.26 5.17 -9.88
N MET A 87 3.07 3.85 -9.68
CA MET A 87 2.39 3.34 -8.50
C MET A 87 3.25 3.59 -7.27
N GLN A 88 2.70 4.26 -6.26
CA GLN A 88 3.45 4.54 -5.04
C GLN A 88 3.52 3.29 -4.16
N ARG A 89 4.63 3.11 -3.48
CA ARG A 89 4.96 1.90 -2.71
C ARG A 89 5.13 2.23 -1.25
N ILE A 90 4.39 1.52 -0.40
CA ILE A 90 4.45 1.65 1.06
C ILE A 90 4.76 0.28 1.64
N LEU A 91 5.77 0.23 2.52
CA LEU A 91 6.17 -1.00 3.21
C LEU A 91 5.65 -0.96 4.65
N VAL A 92 5.07 -2.07 5.11
CA VAL A 92 4.66 -2.25 6.50
C VAL A 92 5.58 -3.31 7.11
N THR A 93 6.18 -3.01 8.25
CA THR A 93 7.13 -3.93 8.89
C THR A 93 7.05 -3.85 10.41
N GLY A 94 7.21 -5.01 11.08
CA GLY A 94 7.26 -5.06 12.53
C GLY A 94 8.63 -4.65 13.07
N TYR A 95 9.68 -5.07 12.38
CA TYR A 95 11.05 -4.72 12.74
C TYR A 95 11.96 -4.89 11.53
N MET A 96 12.87 -3.96 11.39
CA MET A 96 13.90 -4.05 10.36
C MET A 96 15.12 -3.26 10.86
N LYS A 97 16.32 -3.80 10.66
CA LYS A 97 17.54 -3.09 11.02
C LYS A 97 17.62 -1.79 10.22
N PRO A 98 18.12 -0.69 10.83
CA PRO A 98 18.19 0.60 10.14
C PRO A 98 18.89 0.56 8.79
N GLU A 99 19.99 -0.21 8.66
CA GLU A 99 20.72 -0.33 7.39
C GLU A 99 19.87 -1.00 6.31
N MET A 100 19.10 -2.01 6.69
CA MET A 100 18.21 -2.71 5.77
C MET A 100 17.04 -1.84 5.36
N LEU A 101 16.51 -1.06 6.30
CA LEU A 101 15.42 -0.14 6.03
C LEU A 101 15.85 0.95 5.05
N LEU A 102 17.05 1.51 5.27
CA LEU A 102 17.58 2.53 4.36
C LEU A 102 17.79 1.96 2.95
N ARG A 103 18.35 0.75 2.87
CA ARG A 103 18.51 0.07 1.59
C ARG A 103 17.16 -0.14 0.89
N SER A 104 16.16 -0.55 1.67
CA SER A 104 14.81 -0.78 1.16
C SER A 104 14.19 0.48 0.58
N VAL A 105 14.33 1.60 1.29
CA VAL A 105 13.83 2.89 0.81
C VAL A 105 14.47 3.24 -0.53
N ASN A 106 15.78 3.00 -0.65
CA ASN A 106 16.51 3.32 -1.88
C ASN A 106 16.18 2.37 -3.04
N GLU A 107 16.21 1.05 -2.79
CA GLU A 107 16.04 0.05 -3.86
C GLU A 107 14.61 -0.01 -4.39
N ALA A 108 13.62 0.08 -3.52
CA ALA A 108 12.21 0.04 -3.91
C ALA A 108 11.65 1.44 -4.16
N ALA A 109 12.41 2.49 -3.92
CA ALA A 109 11.95 3.88 -3.98
C ALA A 109 10.63 4.02 -3.22
N LEU A 110 10.66 3.62 -1.94
CA LEU A 110 9.46 3.66 -1.09
C LEU A 110 8.99 5.09 -0.88
N PHE A 111 7.69 5.29 -0.98
CA PHE A 111 7.09 6.55 -0.56
C PHE A 111 7.20 6.71 0.95
N ARG A 112 6.84 5.66 1.69
CA ARG A 112 6.93 5.62 3.16
C ARG A 112 7.06 4.18 3.62
N TYR A 113 7.50 4.00 4.87
CA TYR A 113 7.34 2.74 5.59
C TYR A 113 6.52 3.01 6.84
N LEU A 114 5.78 2.00 7.29
CA LEU A 114 4.95 2.06 8.49
C LEU A 114 5.36 0.94 9.43
N LEU A 115 5.54 1.25 10.72
CA LEU A 115 5.93 0.26 11.72
C LEU A 115 4.70 -0.34 12.39
N LYS A 116 4.70 -1.65 12.57
CA LYS A 116 3.65 -2.35 13.32
C LYS A 116 3.84 -2.11 14.81
N PRO A 117 2.77 -1.94 15.59
CA PRO A 117 1.37 -1.88 15.16
C PRO A 117 1.07 -0.56 14.45
N VAL A 118 0.37 -0.65 13.32
CA VAL A 118 0.11 0.51 12.49
C VAL A 118 -1.07 1.31 13.01
N SER A 119 -0.87 2.61 13.20
CA SER A 119 -1.97 3.52 13.53
C SER A 119 -2.86 3.67 12.30
N LEU A 120 -4.18 3.49 12.48
CA LEU A 120 -5.11 3.61 11.35
C LEU A 120 -5.20 5.02 10.81
N SER A 121 -5.05 6.04 11.66
CA SER A 121 -5.02 7.43 11.19
C SER A 121 -3.75 7.71 10.38
N GLU A 122 -2.61 7.14 10.78
CA GLU A 122 -1.37 7.27 10.02
C GLU A 122 -1.48 6.51 8.68
N LEU A 123 -2.05 5.31 8.70
CA LEU A 123 -2.29 4.53 7.49
C LEU A 123 -3.10 5.34 6.49
N PHE A 124 -4.21 5.92 6.93
CA PHE A 124 -5.04 6.74 6.06
C PHE A 124 -4.26 7.94 5.51
N LYS A 125 -3.59 8.68 6.39
CA LYS A 125 -2.85 9.87 6.00
C LYS A 125 -1.78 9.56 4.96
N VAL A 126 -0.97 8.54 5.21
CA VAL A 126 0.11 8.16 4.30
C VAL A 126 -0.44 7.67 2.96
N THR A 127 -1.52 6.89 2.98
CA THR A 127 -2.17 6.42 1.76
C THR A 127 -2.70 7.61 0.94
N ASN A 128 -3.35 8.55 1.60
CA ASN A 128 -3.89 9.73 0.94
C ASN A 128 -2.79 10.58 0.32
N ASP A 129 -1.68 10.76 1.04
CA ASP A 129 -0.52 11.51 0.54
C ASP A 129 0.10 10.80 -0.67
N ALA A 130 0.16 9.47 -0.63
CA ALA A 130 0.69 8.67 -1.74
C ALA A 130 -0.18 8.81 -2.99
N VAL A 131 -1.50 8.80 -2.83
CA VAL A 131 -2.43 9.01 -3.95
C VAL A 131 -2.19 10.39 -4.59
N LYS A 132 -2.03 11.41 -3.77
CA LYS A 132 -1.76 12.77 -4.28
C LYS A 132 -0.47 12.83 -5.07
N LEU A 133 0.56 12.18 -4.58
CA LEU A 133 1.84 12.15 -5.29
C LEU A 133 1.72 11.39 -6.62
N HIS A 134 1.00 10.25 -6.61
CA HIS A 134 0.74 9.51 -7.84
C HIS A 134 0.08 10.41 -8.88
N ASP A 135 -0.97 11.13 -8.48
CA ASP A 135 -1.73 11.98 -9.41
C ASP A 135 -0.87 13.11 -9.95
N GLN A 136 0.00 13.69 -9.14
CA GLN A 136 0.94 14.72 -9.59
C GLN A 136 1.93 14.16 -10.62
N SER A 137 2.40 12.93 -10.43
CA SER A 137 3.37 12.31 -11.34
C SER A 137 2.78 11.95 -12.69
N MET A 138 1.46 11.87 -12.78
CA MET A 138 0.76 11.52 -14.03
C MET A 138 0.35 12.74 -14.86
N LYS A 139 0.61 13.94 -14.38
CA LYS A 139 0.31 15.18 -15.10
C LYS A 139 1.39 15.55 -16.10
#